data_4419a9efd2ba96c0e6a8c099f22deff1
#
_entry.id   4419a9efd2ba96c0e6a8c099f22deff1
#
_cell.length_a   1.000
_cell.length_b   1.000
_cell.length_c   1.000
_cell.angle_alpha   90.00
_cell.angle_beta   90.00
_cell.angle_gamma   90.00
#
_symmetry.space_group_name_H-M   'P 1'
#
loop_
_entity.id
_entity.type
_entity.pdbx_description
1 polymer ?
#
loop_
_entity_poly.entity_id
_entity_poly.type
_entity_poly.pdbx_seq_one_letter_code
_entity_poly.pdbx_strand_id
1 'polypeptide(L)'
;MKIFKLPLAGLLFCTAPLLAGCGTSDKPEAPVSLTWEMGTGNAEPGYYENSFVLKNISGAPLPRNWTIYYSQLPRNVKQVGNPAVKVEPVNGNFFKMYPTESFTPLASGDSMRITFLCSYKIDRNSHAPEGTYWVATADGKESSPLPVTLNTLALPSPESLPGYPDATKIYESNLRLENVSALQPWDILPSVKKATSAEGAVVLDGKVALAYPDAYAVEARLLKEKLSALYGLEVVDKAPVTIALETLTDKAKAVNDEYYDLVIDSDRIKISAATPHGVFNGTQTLLAMLKGKEAPYRLDAMSVEDYPDLLYRGQMIDIARNFTTVDNLKKLVDIFASYKMNVLHFHFSDDEAWRLEIPGLEELTAVGSRRGHTTNESRCLYPCYDGGYDPDAATVGNGYYSREDFIGLLRYAAERHIRVIPEIESPGHARAAIVSMKARYNKYKDTDVEKAAEYLLSEPEDTSRYASVQYYTDNVINVAMPSTYRFMEKVIQELAAMY
;
A
#
# COMPACT_ATOMS: atom_id res chain seq x y z
N MET A 1 -8.81 -33.15 12.44
CA MET A 1 -9.39 -31.94 13.05
C MET A 1 -10.90 -31.92 12.78
N LYS A 2 -11.72 -32.13 13.80
CA LYS A 2 -13.19 -32.26 13.65
C LYS A 2 -13.75 -30.85 13.36
N ILE A 3 -14.40 -30.73 12.22
CA ILE A 3 -15.15 -29.53 11.84
C ILE A 3 -16.36 -29.44 12.77
N PHE A 4 -16.40 -28.44 13.64
CA PHE A 4 -17.60 -28.12 14.44
C PHE A 4 -18.67 -27.55 13.53
N LYS A 5 -19.74 -28.33 13.32
CA LYS A 5 -21.02 -27.80 12.82
C LYS A 5 -21.67 -27.05 13.97
N LEU A 6 -21.72 -25.73 13.88
CA LEU A 6 -22.58 -24.92 14.74
C LEU A 6 -24.04 -25.16 14.35
N PRO A 7 -24.94 -25.40 15.30
CA PRO A 7 -26.38 -25.43 15.02
C PRO A 7 -26.87 -24.00 14.78
N LEU A 8 -27.59 -23.81 13.69
CA LEU A 8 -28.35 -22.60 13.40
C LEU A 8 -29.49 -22.48 14.45
N ALA A 9 -29.25 -21.72 15.51
CA ALA A 9 -30.33 -21.29 16.41
C ALA A 9 -30.96 -20.03 15.79
N GLY A 10 -32.20 -20.17 15.35
CA GLY A 10 -32.99 -19.07 14.80
C GLY A 10 -33.22 -17.97 15.83
N LEU A 11 -32.64 -16.81 15.62
CA LEU A 11 -33.07 -15.57 16.25
C LEU A 11 -34.12 -14.91 15.31
N LEU A 12 -35.37 -14.97 15.73
CA LEU A 12 -36.43 -14.11 15.19
C LEU A 12 -36.08 -12.67 15.56
N PHE A 13 -35.59 -11.88 14.62
CA PHE A 13 -35.54 -10.45 14.74
C PHE A 13 -36.89 -9.87 14.28
N CYS A 14 -37.66 -9.30 15.21
CA CYS A 14 -38.76 -8.38 14.92
C CYS A 14 -38.19 -7.20 14.11
N THR A 15 -38.49 -7.17 12.83
CA THR A 15 -38.23 -6.00 12.00
C THR A 15 -39.34 -4.97 12.24
N ALA A 16 -39.05 -3.98 13.08
CA ALA A 16 -39.74 -2.69 12.97
C ALA A 16 -39.11 -1.92 11.79
N PRO A 17 -39.88 -1.36 10.87
CA PRO A 17 -39.32 -0.55 9.80
C PRO A 17 -38.91 0.80 10.37
N LEU A 18 -37.62 0.97 10.68
CA LEU A 18 -36.99 2.27 10.74
C LEU A 18 -36.89 2.80 9.31
N LEU A 19 -37.86 3.60 8.91
CA LEU A 19 -37.74 4.53 7.80
C LEU A 19 -36.67 5.57 8.17
N ALA A 20 -35.39 5.17 8.14
CA ALA A 20 -34.31 6.12 7.99
C ALA A 20 -34.26 6.48 6.51
N GLY A 21 -34.76 7.69 6.21
CA GLY A 21 -34.55 8.30 4.90
C GLY A 21 -33.05 8.34 4.62
N CYS A 22 -32.57 7.42 3.79
CA CYS A 22 -31.30 7.54 3.12
C CYS A 22 -31.48 8.71 2.15
N GLY A 23 -31.08 9.90 2.58
CA GLY A 23 -30.87 11.01 1.67
C GLY A 23 -29.76 10.56 0.71
N THR A 24 -30.14 10.10 -0.47
CA THR A 24 -29.23 10.01 -1.61
C THR A 24 -28.71 11.43 -1.80
N SER A 25 -27.45 11.65 -1.48
CA SER A 25 -26.78 12.85 -1.95
C SER A 25 -26.77 12.74 -3.47
N ASP A 26 -27.65 13.47 -4.15
CA ASP A 26 -27.66 13.63 -5.59
C ASP A 26 -26.38 14.38 -6.00
N LYS A 27 -25.25 13.68 -5.99
CA LYS A 27 -24.05 14.17 -6.69
C LYS A 27 -24.37 14.06 -8.17
N PRO A 28 -24.18 15.14 -8.94
CA PRO A 28 -24.42 15.09 -10.38
C PRO A 28 -23.54 14.00 -11.00
N GLU A 29 -24.15 13.09 -11.74
CA GLU A 29 -23.47 12.03 -12.49
C GLU A 29 -23.20 12.49 -13.93
N ALA A 30 -22.21 11.88 -14.56
CA ALA A 30 -21.93 12.09 -15.96
C ALA A 30 -23.10 11.61 -16.83
N PRO A 31 -23.30 12.23 -18.03
CA PRO A 31 -24.38 11.83 -18.94
C PRO A 31 -24.12 10.49 -19.63
N VAL A 32 -23.04 9.79 -19.29
CA VAL A 32 -22.61 8.54 -19.90
C VAL A 32 -22.21 7.52 -18.85
N SER A 33 -22.29 6.24 -19.23
CA SER A 33 -21.63 5.14 -18.55
C SER A 33 -20.65 4.45 -19.50
N LEU A 34 -19.62 3.83 -18.94
CA LEU A 34 -18.64 3.02 -19.67
C LEU A 34 -18.76 1.55 -19.23
N THR A 35 -18.62 0.65 -20.20
CA THR A 35 -18.33 -0.75 -19.94
C THR A 35 -16.99 -1.08 -20.56
N TRP A 36 -16.08 -1.63 -19.79
CA TRP A 36 -14.81 -2.13 -20.30
C TRP A 36 -14.88 -3.64 -20.50
N GLU A 37 -14.46 -4.10 -21.68
CA GLU A 37 -14.49 -5.49 -22.07
C GLU A 37 -13.10 -5.93 -22.50
N MET A 38 -12.63 -7.03 -21.91
CA MET A 38 -11.40 -7.68 -22.36
C MET A 38 -11.67 -8.59 -23.55
N GLY A 39 -10.82 -8.48 -24.56
CA GLY A 39 -10.78 -9.45 -25.64
C GLY A 39 -10.17 -10.78 -25.22
N THR A 40 -10.66 -11.88 -25.76
CA THR A 40 -10.28 -13.24 -25.39
C THR A 40 -9.07 -13.81 -26.13
N GLY A 41 -8.38 -13.01 -26.99
CA GLY A 41 -7.28 -13.52 -27.81
C GLY A 41 -6.34 -12.47 -28.35
N ASN A 42 -5.26 -12.95 -28.98
CA ASN A 42 -4.36 -12.12 -29.78
C ASN A 42 -5.06 -11.78 -31.10
N ALA A 43 -5.52 -10.53 -31.24
CA ALA A 43 -6.03 -10.04 -32.52
C ALA A 43 -4.90 -9.96 -33.56
N GLU A 44 -3.70 -9.64 -33.13
CA GLU A 44 -2.43 -9.68 -33.89
C GLU A 44 -1.36 -10.32 -32.98
N PRO A 45 -0.31 -10.98 -33.53
CA PRO A 45 0.75 -11.56 -32.72
C PRO A 45 1.39 -10.51 -31.80
N GLY A 46 1.38 -10.78 -30.47
CA GLY A 46 1.92 -9.88 -29.45
C GLY A 46 0.98 -8.76 -29.02
N TYR A 47 -0.26 -8.69 -29.52
CA TYR A 47 -1.23 -7.70 -29.12
C TYR A 47 -2.51 -8.33 -28.59
N TYR A 48 -3.04 -7.71 -27.54
CA TYR A 48 -4.27 -8.12 -26.86
C TYR A 48 -5.34 -7.06 -27.07
N GLU A 49 -6.56 -7.49 -27.37
CA GLU A 49 -7.68 -6.60 -27.63
C GLU A 49 -8.44 -6.26 -26.36
N ASN A 50 -8.87 -5.02 -26.24
CA ASN A 50 -9.86 -4.57 -25.26
C ASN A 50 -10.76 -3.47 -25.86
N SER A 51 -11.93 -3.27 -25.29
CA SER A 51 -12.90 -2.32 -25.79
C SER A 51 -13.57 -1.55 -24.67
N PHE A 52 -13.90 -0.28 -24.96
CA PHE A 52 -14.90 0.47 -24.22
C PHE A 52 -16.24 0.43 -24.96
N VAL A 53 -17.32 0.23 -24.24
CA VAL A 53 -18.67 0.50 -24.70
C VAL A 53 -19.16 1.74 -23.99
N LEU A 54 -19.20 2.87 -24.70
CA LEU A 54 -19.74 4.14 -24.25
C LEU A 54 -21.24 4.16 -24.45
N LYS A 55 -22.04 4.31 -23.41
CA LYS A 55 -23.49 4.42 -23.47
C LYS A 55 -23.94 5.81 -23.04
N ASN A 56 -24.79 6.45 -23.85
CA ASN A 56 -25.48 7.66 -23.45
C ASN A 56 -26.64 7.30 -22.51
N ILE A 57 -26.54 7.70 -21.24
CA ILE A 57 -27.59 7.49 -20.23
C ILE A 57 -28.40 8.76 -19.94
N SER A 58 -28.12 9.85 -20.65
CA SER A 58 -28.88 11.10 -20.52
C SER A 58 -30.19 11.08 -21.29
N GLY A 59 -31.08 12.01 -21.00
CA GLY A 59 -32.35 12.18 -21.72
C GLY A 59 -32.22 12.89 -23.07
N ALA A 60 -31.01 13.25 -23.54
CA ALA A 60 -30.76 14.02 -24.76
C ALA A 60 -29.61 13.43 -25.57
N PRO A 61 -29.49 13.73 -26.87
CA PRO A 61 -28.34 13.34 -27.67
C PRO A 61 -27.03 13.89 -27.08
N LEU A 62 -26.01 13.04 -27.01
CA LEU A 62 -24.69 13.40 -26.48
C LEU A 62 -23.97 14.34 -27.48
N PRO A 63 -23.60 15.56 -27.10
CA PRO A 63 -22.93 16.51 -27.97
C PRO A 63 -21.46 16.13 -28.23
N ARG A 64 -20.70 16.95 -28.97
CA ARG A 64 -19.28 16.74 -29.27
C ARG A 64 -18.31 17.34 -28.27
N ASN A 65 -18.75 18.08 -27.30
CA ASN A 65 -17.90 18.92 -26.44
C ASN A 65 -17.58 18.27 -25.10
N TRP A 66 -17.01 17.06 -25.14
CA TRP A 66 -16.67 16.33 -23.92
C TRP A 66 -15.32 15.63 -23.99
N THR A 67 -14.76 15.36 -22.83
CA THR A 67 -13.59 14.51 -22.63
C THR A 67 -13.84 13.59 -21.43
N ILE A 68 -13.52 12.31 -21.60
CA ILE A 68 -13.46 11.34 -20.51
C ILE A 68 -11.98 11.06 -20.23
N TYR A 69 -11.60 11.15 -18.96
CA TYR A 69 -10.27 10.84 -18.49
C TYR A 69 -10.29 9.54 -17.69
N TYR A 70 -9.18 8.80 -17.72
CA TYR A 70 -9.00 7.57 -16.95
C TYR A 70 -7.51 7.22 -16.83
N SER A 71 -7.14 6.37 -15.88
CA SER A 71 -5.84 5.73 -15.84
C SER A 71 -5.96 4.25 -16.18
N GLN A 72 -4.94 3.68 -16.83
CA GLN A 72 -4.92 2.26 -17.17
C GLN A 72 -3.51 1.72 -17.36
N LEU A 73 -3.24 0.60 -16.72
CA LEU A 73 -2.14 -0.31 -17.01
C LEU A 73 -2.74 -1.67 -17.38
N PRO A 74 -2.37 -2.27 -18.49
CA PRO A 74 -1.39 -1.88 -19.53
C PRO A 74 -1.92 -0.86 -20.53
N ARG A 75 -0.99 -0.19 -21.23
CA ARG A 75 -1.35 0.89 -22.16
C ARG A 75 -1.97 0.38 -23.47
N ASN A 76 -3.02 1.07 -23.90
CA ASN A 76 -3.53 0.97 -25.25
C ASN A 76 -2.54 1.62 -26.23
N VAL A 77 -2.05 0.86 -27.21
CA VAL A 77 -1.01 1.32 -28.17
C VAL A 77 -1.55 1.58 -29.57
N LYS A 78 -2.68 0.96 -29.94
CA LYS A 78 -3.29 1.11 -31.27
C LYS A 78 -4.80 1.04 -31.16
N GLN A 79 -5.49 2.07 -31.62
CA GLN A 79 -6.94 2.05 -31.78
C GLN A 79 -7.29 1.37 -33.12
N VAL A 80 -8.17 0.38 -33.10
CA VAL A 80 -8.53 -0.42 -34.26
C VAL A 80 -9.99 -0.26 -34.69
N GLY A 81 -10.82 0.40 -33.90
CA GLY A 81 -12.23 0.62 -34.22
C GLY A 81 -12.74 1.99 -33.80
N ASN A 82 -13.83 2.40 -34.47
CA ASN A 82 -14.59 3.62 -34.23
C ASN A 82 -13.77 4.93 -34.28
N PRO A 83 -13.49 5.51 -35.47
CA PRO A 83 -12.73 6.74 -35.60
C PRO A 83 -13.49 8.00 -35.11
N ALA A 84 -14.78 7.87 -34.73
CA ALA A 84 -15.57 8.97 -34.20
C ALA A 84 -15.12 9.42 -32.80
N VAL A 85 -14.41 8.55 -32.07
CA VAL A 85 -13.83 8.87 -30.76
C VAL A 85 -12.34 8.56 -30.80
N LYS A 86 -11.53 9.49 -30.33
CA LYS A 86 -10.08 9.32 -30.21
C LYS A 86 -9.71 9.06 -28.75
N VAL A 87 -8.77 8.17 -28.55
CA VAL A 87 -8.12 7.94 -27.26
C VAL A 87 -6.62 8.16 -27.41
N GLU A 88 -6.04 8.93 -26.50
CA GLU A 88 -4.61 9.19 -26.49
C GLU A 88 -4.06 9.29 -25.07
N PRO A 89 -2.77 8.93 -24.86
CA PRO A 89 -2.12 9.13 -23.59
C PRO A 89 -1.91 10.62 -23.32
N VAL A 90 -2.08 11.03 -22.07
CA VAL A 90 -1.70 12.35 -21.56
C VAL A 90 -0.25 12.28 -21.07
N ASN A 91 0.02 11.46 -20.07
CA ASN A 91 1.36 11.16 -19.55
C ASN A 91 1.31 9.90 -18.69
N GLY A 92 2.37 9.11 -18.63
CA GLY A 92 2.39 7.88 -17.89
C GLY A 92 1.25 6.93 -18.28
N ASN A 93 0.45 6.51 -17.33
CA ASN A 93 -0.73 5.67 -17.50
C ASN A 93 -2.05 6.44 -17.56
N PHE A 94 -1.99 7.77 -17.63
CA PHE A 94 -3.16 8.64 -17.71
C PHE A 94 -3.57 8.91 -19.16
N PHE A 95 -4.85 8.75 -19.46
CA PHE A 95 -5.44 8.82 -20.80
C PHE A 95 -6.63 9.78 -20.85
N LYS A 96 -6.90 10.26 -22.05
CA LYS A 96 -8.13 10.97 -22.38
C LYS A 96 -8.80 10.34 -23.61
N MET A 97 -10.13 10.36 -23.60
CA MET A 97 -11.02 9.93 -24.67
C MET A 97 -11.93 11.09 -25.05
N TYR A 98 -12.03 11.45 -26.32
CA TYR A 98 -12.81 12.59 -26.77
C TYR A 98 -13.33 12.39 -28.20
N PRO A 99 -14.46 13.06 -28.59
CA PRO A 99 -15.03 12.95 -29.93
C PRO A 99 -14.18 13.65 -30.96
N THR A 100 -14.09 13.06 -32.15
CA THR A 100 -13.46 13.64 -33.36
C THR A 100 -14.48 14.41 -34.19
N GLU A 101 -14.05 15.00 -35.32
CA GLU A 101 -14.94 15.68 -36.25
C GLU A 101 -16.00 14.75 -36.86
N SER A 102 -15.69 13.47 -36.98
CA SER A 102 -16.62 12.45 -37.51
C SER A 102 -17.65 11.97 -36.48
N PHE A 103 -17.60 12.42 -35.24
CA PHE A 103 -18.57 12.04 -34.22
C PHE A 103 -19.95 12.65 -34.55
N THR A 104 -20.95 11.80 -34.62
CA THR A 104 -22.36 12.23 -34.70
C THR A 104 -22.95 12.14 -33.30
N PRO A 105 -23.80 13.11 -32.86
CA PRO A 105 -24.42 13.05 -31.56
C PRO A 105 -25.06 11.69 -31.30
N LEU A 106 -24.63 11.03 -30.22
CA LEU A 106 -25.14 9.71 -29.84
C LEU A 106 -26.52 9.87 -29.20
N ALA A 107 -27.55 9.24 -29.72
CA ALA A 107 -28.90 9.37 -29.23
C ALA A 107 -29.02 8.83 -27.78
N SER A 108 -30.03 9.30 -27.05
CA SER A 108 -30.31 8.82 -25.69
C SER A 108 -30.57 7.31 -25.70
N GLY A 109 -29.87 6.58 -24.81
CA GLY A 109 -29.96 5.14 -24.70
C GLY A 109 -29.04 4.35 -25.64
N ASP A 110 -28.50 5.00 -26.69
CA ASP A 110 -27.60 4.36 -27.64
C ASP A 110 -26.21 4.15 -27.07
N SER A 111 -25.46 3.24 -27.69
CA SER A 111 -24.10 2.88 -27.31
C SER A 111 -23.16 2.84 -28.51
N MET A 112 -21.87 3.08 -28.26
CA MET A 112 -20.81 2.87 -29.24
C MET A 112 -19.66 2.08 -28.66
N ARG A 113 -19.06 1.21 -29.47
CA ARG A 113 -17.86 0.42 -29.10
C ARG A 113 -16.62 1.09 -29.66
N ILE A 114 -15.58 1.15 -28.85
CA ILE A 114 -14.26 1.71 -29.16
C ILE A 114 -13.22 0.65 -28.81
N THR A 115 -12.52 0.12 -29.82
CA THR A 115 -11.64 -1.04 -29.66
C THR A 115 -10.18 -0.66 -29.78
N PHE A 116 -9.35 -1.27 -28.95
CA PHE A 116 -7.91 -1.04 -28.83
C PHE A 116 -7.11 -2.32 -28.84
N LEU A 117 -5.87 -2.21 -29.30
CA LEU A 117 -4.82 -3.21 -29.11
C LEU A 117 -3.84 -2.71 -28.04
N CYS A 118 -3.45 -3.61 -27.17
CA CYS A 118 -2.46 -3.42 -26.12
C CYS A 118 -1.30 -4.39 -26.35
N SER A 119 -0.07 -3.95 -26.19
CA SER A 119 1.13 -4.79 -26.31
C SER A 119 1.40 -5.64 -25.06
N TYR A 120 0.57 -5.54 -24.05
CA TYR A 120 0.69 -6.27 -22.79
C TYR A 120 -0.52 -7.16 -22.58
N LYS A 121 -0.31 -8.35 -22.00
CA LYS A 121 -1.38 -9.30 -21.74
C LYS A 121 -2.40 -8.68 -20.76
N ILE A 122 -3.67 -8.70 -21.17
CA ILE A 122 -4.80 -8.24 -20.35
C ILE A 122 -5.54 -9.47 -19.85
N ASP A 123 -5.35 -9.81 -18.57
CA ASP A 123 -5.85 -11.04 -17.96
C ASP A 123 -6.30 -10.89 -16.50
N ARG A 124 -6.39 -9.65 -16.00
CA ARG A 124 -6.72 -9.35 -14.60
C ARG A 124 -7.67 -8.18 -14.49
N ASN A 125 -8.49 -8.17 -13.43
CA ASN A 125 -9.36 -7.04 -13.13
C ASN A 125 -8.57 -5.75 -12.87
N SER A 126 -7.36 -5.85 -12.31
CA SER A 126 -6.46 -4.71 -12.10
C SER A 126 -5.88 -4.10 -13.39
N HIS A 127 -6.18 -4.70 -14.55
CA HIS A 127 -5.86 -4.11 -15.86
C HIS A 127 -7.00 -3.26 -16.42
N ALA A 128 -8.13 -3.20 -15.72
CA ALA A 128 -9.25 -2.33 -16.09
C ALA A 128 -8.86 -0.85 -15.96
N PRO A 129 -9.50 0.04 -16.70
CA PRO A 129 -9.41 1.46 -16.45
C PRO A 129 -9.90 1.81 -15.05
N GLU A 130 -9.28 2.81 -14.46
CA GLU A 130 -9.57 3.27 -13.11
C GLU A 130 -9.79 4.78 -13.08
N GLY A 131 -10.52 5.28 -12.08
CA GLY A 131 -10.71 6.71 -11.83
C GLY A 131 -11.37 7.45 -12.98
N THR A 132 -12.33 6.84 -13.69
CA THR A 132 -12.99 7.43 -14.85
C THR A 132 -13.85 8.63 -14.49
N TYR A 133 -13.68 9.73 -15.23
CA TYR A 133 -14.49 10.93 -15.05
C TYR A 133 -14.70 11.69 -16.36
N TRP A 134 -15.74 12.49 -16.40
CA TRP A 134 -16.22 13.30 -17.53
C TRP A 134 -15.98 14.77 -17.29
N VAL A 135 -15.59 15.48 -18.34
CA VAL A 135 -15.50 16.94 -18.40
C VAL A 135 -16.18 17.42 -19.66
N ALA A 136 -17.09 18.39 -19.58
CA ALA A 136 -17.63 19.08 -20.74
C ALA A 136 -16.80 20.35 -21.02
N THR A 137 -16.67 20.71 -22.31
CA THR A 137 -15.98 21.94 -22.72
C THR A 137 -16.97 22.87 -23.38
N ALA A 138 -17.10 24.10 -22.88
CA ALA A 138 -17.90 25.16 -23.47
C ALA A 138 -17.09 26.45 -23.51
N ASP A 139 -17.04 27.12 -24.66
CA ASP A 139 -16.31 28.39 -24.86
C ASP A 139 -14.83 28.31 -24.43
N GLY A 140 -14.17 27.17 -24.67
CA GLY A 140 -12.78 26.93 -24.28
C GLY A 140 -12.55 26.70 -22.80
N LYS A 141 -13.60 26.59 -21.99
CA LYS A 141 -13.52 26.28 -20.56
C LYS A 141 -14.09 24.91 -20.25
N GLU A 142 -13.40 24.20 -19.37
CA GLU A 142 -13.85 22.91 -18.87
C GLU A 142 -14.87 23.09 -17.73
N SER A 143 -15.87 22.20 -17.69
CA SER A 143 -16.80 22.09 -16.58
C SER A 143 -16.11 21.45 -15.36
N SER A 144 -16.75 21.50 -14.20
CA SER A 144 -16.37 20.64 -13.10
C SER A 144 -16.43 19.18 -13.53
N PRO A 145 -15.47 18.34 -13.13
CA PRO A 145 -15.46 16.92 -13.40
C PRO A 145 -16.67 16.21 -12.79
N LEU A 146 -17.21 15.23 -13.50
CA LEU A 146 -18.29 14.35 -13.03
C LEU A 146 -17.82 12.89 -13.07
N PRO A 147 -18.08 12.09 -12.03
CA PRO A 147 -17.70 10.67 -12.05
C PRO A 147 -18.45 9.95 -13.18
N VAL A 148 -17.76 9.03 -13.84
CA VAL A 148 -18.35 8.13 -14.85
C VAL A 148 -18.43 6.74 -14.23
N THR A 149 -19.63 6.16 -14.24
CA THR A 149 -19.80 4.76 -13.85
C THR A 149 -19.09 3.86 -14.85
N LEU A 150 -18.09 3.11 -14.37
CA LEU A 150 -17.38 2.09 -15.14
C LEU A 150 -17.86 0.71 -14.72
N ASN A 151 -18.40 -0.05 -15.67
CA ASN A 151 -18.71 -1.46 -15.51
C ASN A 151 -17.56 -2.27 -16.10
N THR A 152 -16.99 -3.17 -15.33
CA THR A 152 -16.02 -4.13 -15.82
C THR A 152 -16.73 -5.46 -16.01
N LEU A 153 -16.74 -5.98 -17.25
CA LEU A 153 -17.23 -7.34 -17.46
C LEU A 153 -16.28 -8.31 -16.77
N ALA A 154 -16.85 -9.27 -16.05
CA ALA A 154 -16.07 -10.31 -15.43
C ALA A 154 -15.11 -10.92 -16.46
N LEU A 155 -13.88 -11.18 -16.03
CA LEU A 155 -12.95 -11.99 -16.79
C LEU A 155 -13.68 -13.23 -17.31
N PRO A 156 -13.41 -13.67 -18.55
CA PRO A 156 -13.82 -15.00 -18.98
C PRO A 156 -13.40 -15.99 -17.89
N SER A 157 -14.23 -16.99 -17.63
CA SER A 157 -13.96 -17.99 -16.59
C SER A 157 -12.48 -18.37 -16.56
N PRO A 158 -11.83 -18.44 -15.39
CA PRO A 158 -10.43 -18.86 -15.27
C PRO A 158 -10.06 -20.11 -16.04
N GLU A 159 -11.04 -20.99 -16.31
CA GLU A 159 -10.92 -22.15 -17.16
C GLU A 159 -10.53 -21.83 -18.62
N SER A 160 -10.82 -20.61 -19.07
CA SER A 160 -10.46 -20.13 -20.42
C SER A 160 -9.07 -19.51 -20.53
N LEU A 161 -8.37 -19.31 -19.41
CA LEU A 161 -7.04 -18.73 -19.34
C LEU A 161 -5.99 -19.81 -19.05
N PRO A 162 -5.33 -20.39 -20.05
CA PRO A 162 -4.33 -21.44 -19.84
C PRO A 162 -3.21 -20.97 -18.89
N GLY A 163 -2.98 -21.73 -17.81
CA GLY A 163 -1.87 -21.51 -16.90
C GLY A 163 -2.11 -20.58 -15.71
N TYR A 164 -3.33 -20.07 -15.53
CA TYR A 164 -3.70 -19.35 -14.30
C TYR A 164 -4.47 -20.25 -13.34
N PRO A 165 -3.94 -20.58 -12.17
CA PRO A 165 -4.72 -21.20 -11.12
C PRO A 165 -5.69 -20.16 -10.56
N ASP A 166 -6.99 -20.42 -10.63
CA ASP A 166 -7.97 -19.61 -9.92
C ASP A 166 -7.88 -19.83 -8.40
N ALA A 167 -8.51 -18.95 -7.63
CA ALA A 167 -8.49 -19.04 -6.17
C ALA A 167 -9.06 -20.37 -5.67
N THR A 168 -10.05 -20.95 -6.37
CA THR A 168 -10.66 -22.24 -6.05
C THR A 168 -9.66 -23.36 -6.26
N LYS A 169 -8.96 -23.40 -7.39
CA LYS A 169 -7.93 -24.41 -7.66
C LYS A 169 -6.76 -24.34 -6.69
N ILE A 170 -6.33 -23.09 -6.32
CA ILE A 170 -5.31 -22.90 -5.29
C ILE A 170 -5.79 -23.45 -3.95
N TYR A 171 -7.02 -23.14 -3.55
CA TYR A 171 -7.63 -23.63 -2.32
C TYR A 171 -7.72 -25.16 -2.30
N GLU A 172 -8.26 -25.77 -3.35
CA GLU A 172 -8.36 -27.23 -3.48
C GLU A 172 -6.99 -27.91 -3.51
N SER A 173 -5.99 -27.28 -4.16
CA SER A 173 -4.61 -27.76 -4.13
C SER A 173 -4.04 -27.74 -2.72
N ASN A 174 -4.30 -26.67 -1.96
CA ASN A 174 -3.83 -26.53 -0.59
C ASN A 174 -4.54 -27.48 0.37
N LEU A 175 -5.82 -27.80 0.14
CA LEU A 175 -6.53 -28.83 0.92
C LEU A 175 -5.88 -30.23 0.80
N ARG A 176 -5.19 -30.52 -0.31
CA ARG A 176 -4.45 -31.78 -0.49
C ARG A 176 -3.16 -31.87 0.31
N LEU A 177 -2.71 -30.73 0.90
CA LEU A 177 -1.56 -30.66 1.80
C LEU A 177 -1.89 -31.10 3.24
N GLU A 178 -3.09 -31.66 3.48
CA GLU A 178 -3.56 -32.10 4.82
C GLU A 178 -2.67 -33.16 5.49
N ASN A 179 -1.79 -33.83 4.76
CA ASN A 179 -0.89 -34.85 5.27
C ASN A 179 0.57 -34.36 5.42
N VAL A 180 0.78 -33.08 5.67
CA VAL A 180 2.06 -32.67 6.23
C VAL A 180 2.18 -33.39 7.56
N SER A 181 3.07 -34.38 7.58
CA SER A 181 3.40 -35.22 8.76
C SER A 181 3.45 -34.37 10.01
N ALA A 182 2.83 -34.85 11.06
CA ALA A 182 2.55 -34.21 12.34
C ALA A 182 3.40 -32.98 12.60
N LEU A 183 2.77 -31.80 12.53
CA LEU A 183 3.36 -30.53 12.97
C LEU A 183 4.03 -30.78 14.33
N GLN A 184 5.29 -30.48 14.42
CA GLN A 184 5.99 -30.59 15.70
C GLN A 184 5.42 -29.56 16.66
N PRO A 185 5.41 -29.81 17.97
CA PRO A 185 4.89 -28.85 18.96
C PRO A 185 5.53 -27.44 18.91
N TRP A 186 6.68 -27.36 18.28
CA TRP A 186 7.47 -26.14 18.08
C TRP A 186 7.44 -25.60 16.64
N ASP A 187 6.47 -25.98 15.83
CA ASP A 187 6.30 -25.43 14.49
C ASP A 187 5.75 -24.00 14.59
N ILE A 188 6.67 -23.07 14.73
CA ILE A 188 6.46 -21.63 14.80
C ILE A 188 7.07 -20.95 13.56
N LEU A 189 6.48 -19.84 13.18
CA LEU A 189 6.98 -19.00 12.07
C LEU A 189 7.46 -17.65 12.60
N PRO A 190 8.69 -17.27 12.26
CA PRO A 190 9.75 -18.04 11.56
C PRO A 190 10.20 -19.27 12.36
N SER A 191 10.62 -20.33 11.66
CA SER A 191 11.14 -21.54 12.31
C SER A 191 12.39 -21.23 13.13
N VAL A 192 12.48 -21.83 14.31
CA VAL A 192 13.63 -21.65 15.20
C VAL A 192 14.79 -22.57 14.80
N LYS A 193 16.00 -22.20 15.15
CA LYS A 193 17.22 -22.95 14.82
C LYS A 193 17.28 -24.31 15.49
N LYS A 194 16.93 -24.35 16.77
CA LYS A 194 16.96 -25.58 17.54
C LYS A 194 15.88 -25.54 18.61
N ALA A 195 15.15 -26.64 18.71
CA ALA A 195 14.18 -26.86 19.78
C ALA A 195 14.39 -28.26 20.36
N THR A 196 14.32 -28.38 21.67
CA THR A 196 14.47 -29.65 22.38
C THR A 196 13.36 -29.76 23.41
N SER A 197 12.52 -30.79 23.29
CA SER A 197 11.45 -31.06 24.25
C SER A 197 12.01 -31.51 25.60
N ALA A 198 11.31 -31.18 26.66
CA ALA A 198 11.56 -31.63 28.05
C ALA A 198 10.25 -32.20 28.65
N GLU A 199 10.35 -32.89 29.77
CA GLU A 199 9.16 -33.37 30.47
C GLU A 199 8.47 -32.24 31.24
N GLY A 200 7.14 -32.20 31.19
CA GLY A 200 6.33 -31.22 31.90
C GLY A 200 5.66 -30.21 30.97
N ALA A 201 5.03 -29.24 31.58
CA ALA A 201 4.37 -28.14 30.89
C ALA A 201 4.09 -26.98 31.84
N VAL A 202 4.01 -25.77 31.34
CA VAL A 202 3.49 -24.60 32.03
C VAL A 202 2.06 -24.31 31.56
N VAL A 203 1.23 -23.81 32.48
CA VAL A 203 -0.14 -23.38 32.19
C VAL A 203 -0.29 -21.91 32.56
N LEU A 204 -0.55 -21.06 31.58
CA LEU A 204 -0.84 -19.66 31.79
C LEU A 204 -2.36 -19.47 31.91
N ASP A 205 -2.82 -19.06 33.09
CA ASP A 205 -4.23 -18.92 33.41
C ASP A 205 -4.50 -17.59 34.09
N GLY A 206 -5.08 -16.67 33.35
CA GLY A 206 -5.52 -15.34 33.78
C GLY A 206 -4.41 -14.40 34.25
N LYS A 207 -3.42 -14.86 35.04
CA LYS A 207 -2.36 -14.02 35.62
C LYS A 207 -0.97 -14.62 35.40
N VAL A 208 -0.01 -13.73 35.09
CA VAL A 208 1.41 -14.07 35.01
C VAL A 208 2.26 -13.00 35.68
N ALA A 209 3.39 -13.39 36.25
CA ALA A 209 4.40 -12.45 36.74
C ALA A 209 5.40 -12.16 35.62
N LEU A 210 5.97 -10.95 35.56
CA LEU A 210 6.99 -10.57 34.63
C LEU A 210 8.20 -10.00 35.37
N ALA A 211 9.35 -10.63 35.21
CA ALA A 211 10.60 -10.22 35.83
C ALA A 211 11.62 -9.81 34.77
N TYR A 212 12.25 -8.67 34.89
CA TYR A 212 13.23 -8.16 33.94
C TYR A 212 14.15 -7.11 34.57
N PRO A 213 15.39 -6.96 34.07
CA PRO A 213 16.27 -5.84 34.42
C PRO A 213 15.86 -4.58 33.64
N ASP A 214 16.20 -3.40 34.12
CA ASP A 214 15.87 -2.11 33.49
C ASP A 214 16.30 -2.03 32.04
N ALA A 215 17.38 -2.73 31.65
CA ALA A 215 17.86 -2.79 30.27
C ALA A 215 16.84 -3.37 29.26
N TYR A 216 15.83 -4.10 29.75
CA TYR A 216 14.78 -4.73 28.90
C TYR A 216 13.38 -4.18 29.18
N ALA A 217 13.30 -2.97 29.74
CA ALA A 217 12.03 -2.34 30.12
C ALA A 217 11.09 -2.12 28.90
N VAL A 218 11.63 -1.81 27.73
CA VAL A 218 10.85 -1.62 26.50
C VAL A 218 10.23 -2.95 26.04
N GLU A 219 11.04 -4.02 25.97
CA GLU A 219 10.61 -5.36 25.58
C GLU A 219 9.57 -5.93 26.56
N ALA A 220 9.79 -5.70 27.85
CA ALA A 220 8.86 -6.09 28.92
C ALA A 220 7.50 -5.36 28.78
N ARG A 221 7.52 -4.06 28.52
CA ARG A 221 6.31 -3.27 28.28
C ARG A 221 5.54 -3.79 27.07
N LEU A 222 6.23 -4.00 25.93
CA LEU A 222 5.62 -4.50 24.71
C LEU A 222 5.04 -5.91 24.90
N LEU A 223 5.76 -6.80 25.59
CA LEU A 223 5.27 -8.13 25.93
C LEU A 223 4.01 -8.05 26.81
N LYS A 224 4.02 -7.24 27.86
CA LYS A 224 2.88 -7.02 28.76
C LYS A 224 1.64 -6.55 27.98
N GLU A 225 1.81 -5.56 27.10
CA GLU A 225 0.73 -5.03 26.25
C GLU A 225 0.12 -6.14 25.37
N LYS A 226 0.96 -6.97 24.71
CA LYS A 226 0.50 -8.06 23.84
C LYS A 226 -0.15 -9.21 24.63
N LEU A 227 0.40 -9.59 25.79
CA LEU A 227 -0.18 -10.61 26.68
C LEU A 227 -1.59 -10.20 27.13
N SER A 228 -1.76 -8.94 27.52
CA SER A 228 -3.06 -8.42 27.94
C SER A 228 -4.04 -8.30 26.75
N ALA A 229 -3.63 -7.65 25.68
CA ALA A 229 -4.52 -7.31 24.57
C ALA A 229 -4.95 -8.52 23.71
N LEU A 230 -4.06 -9.50 23.51
CA LEU A 230 -4.31 -10.64 22.63
C LEU A 230 -4.71 -11.91 23.38
N TYR A 231 -4.26 -12.07 24.61
CA TYR A 231 -4.42 -13.33 25.35
C TYR A 231 -5.19 -13.16 26.66
N GLY A 232 -5.57 -11.95 27.05
CA GLY A 232 -6.30 -11.68 28.29
C GLY A 232 -5.50 -12.02 29.56
N LEU A 233 -4.17 -12.11 29.46
CA LEU A 233 -3.28 -12.41 30.59
C LEU A 233 -2.92 -11.13 31.31
N GLU A 234 -3.33 -10.99 32.59
CA GLU A 234 -2.97 -9.87 33.44
C GLU A 234 -1.55 -10.05 33.95
N VAL A 235 -0.68 -9.07 33.74
CA VAL A 235 0.67 -9.07 34.28
C VAL A 235 0.66 -8.41 35.65
N VAL A 236 1.02 -9.20 36.70
CA VAL A 236 1.01 -8.82 38.11
C VAL A 236 2.38 -9.05 38.73
N ASP A 237 2.63 -8.52 39.96
CA ASP A 237 3.92 -8.65 40.64
C ASP A 237 4.22 -10.10 41.08
N LYS A 238 3.20 -10.87 41.38
CA LYS A 238 3.32 -12.27 41.79
C LYS A 238 2.22 -13.12 41.17
N ALA A 239 2.61 -14.22 40.54
CA ALA A 239 1.71 -15.20 39.95
C ALA A 239 2.35 -16.60 40.05
N PRO A 240 1.56 -17.70 39.85
CA PRO A 240 2.11 -19.05 39.81
C PRO A 240 3.17 -19.26 38.74
N VAL A 241 3.04 -18.56 37.62
CA VAL A 241 4.00 -18.61 36.51
C VAL A 241 4.71 -17.27 36.37
N THR A 242 6.03 -17.32 36.26
CA THR A 242 6.88 -16.15 36.01
C THR A 242 7.47 -16.22 34.60
N ILE A 243 7.28 -15.17 33.82
CA ILE A 243 8.03 -14.91 32.58
C ILE A 243 9.23 -14.06 32.97
N ALA A 244 10.45 -14.54 32.70
CA ALA A 244 11.67 -13.84 33.05
C ALA A 244 12.48 -13.47 31.82
N LEU A 245 12.78 -12.17 31.68
CA LEU A 245 13.72 -11.66 30.67
C LEU A 245 15.08 -11.49 31.35
N GLU A 246 16.11 -12.17 30.86
CA GLU A 246 17.41 -12.24 31.54
C GLU A 246 18.56 -11.94 30.57
N THR A 247 19.65 -11.43 31.14
CA THR A 247 20.89 -11.28 30.36
C THR A 247 21.56 -12.65 30.23
N LEU A 248 21.97 -13.00 29.01
CA LEU A 248 22.66 -14.25 28.72
C LEU A 248 23.99 -14.31 29.48
N THR A 249 24.13 -15.35 30.29
CA THR A 249 25.33 -15.53 31.17
C THR A 249 26.57 -15.89 30.32
N ASP A 250 26.41 -16.83 29.40
CA ASP A 250 27.47 -17.24 28.46
C ASP A 250 27.34 -16.47 27.16
N LYS A 251 28.00 -15.32 27.11
CA LYS A 251 27.98 -14.45 25.91
C LYS A 251 28.65 -15.08 24.67
N ALA A 252 29.48 -16.14 24.85
CA ALA A 252 30.10 -16.84 23.75
C ALA A 252 29.10 -17.63 22.89
N LYS A 253 27.92 -17.92 23.42
CA LYS A 253 26.80 -18.52 22.65
C LYS A 253 26.18 -17.55 21.64
N ALA A 254 26.24 -16.25 21.90
CA ALA A 254 25.59 -15.26 21.07
C ALA A 254 26.31 -15.16 19.70
N VAL A 255 25.78 -15.82 18.70
CA VAL A 255 26.25 -15.81 17.32
C VAL A 255 26.15 -14.41 16.70
N ASN A 256 25.13 -13.65 17.08
CA ASN A 256 24.89 -12.26 16.69
C ASN A 256 24.04 -11.56 17.75
N ASP A 257 23.76 -10.27 17.57
CA ASP A 257 22.99 -9.44 18.51
C ASP A 257 21.52 -9.85 18.63
N GLU A 258 21.01 -10.71 17.76
CA GLU A 258 19.64 -11.17 17.75
C GLU A 258 19.45 -12.57 18.36
N TYR A 259 20.55 -13.18 18.84
CA TYR A 259 20.52 -14.50 19.48
C TYR A 259 19.73 -14.45 20.80
N TYR A 260 18.96 -15.50 21.05
CA TYR A 260 18.30 -15.75 22.34
C TYR A 260 18.17 -17.24 22.65
N ASP A 261 18.12 -17.54 23.95
CA ASP A 261 17.63 -18.80 24.51
C ASP A 261 16.23 -18.59 25.08
N LEU A 262 15.30 -19.52 24.84
CA LEU A 262 14.01 -19.58 25.51
C LEU A 262 13.86 -20.94 26.16
N VAL A 263 13.55 -20.97 27.45
CA VAL A 263 13.35 -22.20 28.26
C VAL A 263 11.99 -22.14 28.92
N ILE A 264 11.19 -23.18 28.76
CA ILE A 264 9.89 -23.36 29.38
C ILE A 264 9.98 -24.51 30.37
N ASP A 265 9.81 -24.21 31.66
CA ASP A 265 9.70 -25.16 32.75
C ASP A 265 8.27 -25.17 33.30
N SER A 266 8.01 -25.93 34.37
CA SER A 266 6.66 -26.11 34.95
C SER A 266 6.03 -24.83 35.52
N ASP A 267 6.82 -23.89 35.97
CA ASP A 267 6.40 -22.64 36.64
C ASP A 267 7.09 -21.38 36.11
N ARG A 268 7.96 -21.54 35.11
CA ARG A 268 8.77 -20.44 34.59
C ARG A 268 8.98 -20.52 33.09
N ILE A 269 8.89 -19.35 32.45
CA ILE A 269 9.32 -19.13 31.07
C ILE A 269 10.48 -18.16 31.11
N LYS A 270 11.66 -18.57 30.63
CA LYS A 270 12.87 -17.76 30.68
C LYS A 270 13.33 -17.43 29.27
N ILE A 271 13.53 -16.16 28.99
CA ILE A 271 14.10 -15.65 27.72
C ILE A 271 15.42 -14.97 28.09
N SER A 272 16.54 -15.48 27.56
CA SER A 272 17.87 -14.96 27.81
C SER A 272 18.55 -14.53 26.53
N ALA A 273 19.08 -13.31 26.49
CA ALA A 273 19.82 -12.79 25.34
C ALA A 273 20.93 -11.82 25.78
N ALA A 274 21.88 -11.55 24.91
CA ALA A 274 22.95 -10.59 25.17
C ALA A 274 22.51 -9.13 24.95
N THR A 275 21.44 -8.93 24.18
CA THR A 275 20.93 -7.61 23.75
C THR A 275 19.41 -7.51 23.91
N PRO A 276 18.85 -6.29 23.97
CA PRO A 276 17.40 -6.07 23.90
C PRO A 276 16.75 -6.67 22.64
N HIS A 277 17.42 -6.62 21.49
CA HIS A 277 16.91 -7.18 20.22
C HIS A 277 16.72 -8.71 20.33
N GLY A 278 17.71 -9.43 20.89
CA GLY A 278 17.56 -10.87 21.11
C GLY A 278 16.42 -11.18 22.08
N VAL A 279 16.26 -10.42 23.19
CA VAL A 279 15.13 -10.56 24.11
C VAL A 279 13.81 -10.33 23.36
N PHE A 280 13.72 -9.27 22.55
CA PHE A 280 12.53 -8.98 21.74
C PHE A 280 12.16 -10.16 20.84
N ASN A 281 13.12 -10.72 20.09
CA ASN A 281 12.89 -11.89 19.22
C ASN A 281 12.40 -13.12 20.01
N GLY A 282 12.95 -13.35 21.22
CA GLY A 282 12.47 -14.38 22.13
C GLY A 282 11.02 -14.16 22.58
N THR A 283 10.62 -12.91 22.85
CA THR A 283 9.22 -12.59 23.16
C THR A 283 8.29 -12.85 21.99
N GLN A 284 8.71 -12.56 20.75
CA GLN A 284 7.91 -12.87 19.55
C GLN A 284 7.72 -14.38 19.38
N THR A 285 8.75 -15.18 19.68
CA THR A 285 8.63 -16.65 19.69
C THR A 285 7.63 -17.14 20.73
N LEU A 286 7.68 -16.62 21.96
CA LEU A 286 6.69 -16.94 23.01
C LEU A 286 5.26 -16.58 22.56
N LEU A 287 5.05 -15.41 21.98
CA LEU A 287 3.74 -14.98 21.47
C LEU A 287 3.27 -15.87 20.32
N ALA A 288 4.18 -16.30 19.44
CA ALA A 288 3.86 -17.25 18.35
C ALA A 288 3.42 -18.61 18.88
N MET A 289 4.02 -19.11 19.97
CA MET A 289 3.62 -20.36 20.64
C MET A 289 2.23 -20.31 21.27
N LEU A 290 1.76 -19.11 21.66
CA LEU A 290 0.41 -18.89 22.21
C LEU A 290 -0.64 -18.75 21.11
N LYS A 291 -0.25 -18.38 19.89
CA LYS A 291 -1.17 -18.10 18.79
C LYS A 291 -2.00 -19.33 18.44
N GLY A 292 -3.32 -19.15 18.30
CA GLY A 292 -4.26 -20.22 17.94
C GLY A 292 -4.59 -21.19 19.07
N LYS A 293 -4.11 -20.95 20.29
CA LYS A 293 -4.49 -21.70 21.50
C LYS A 293 -5.63 -20.98 22.23
N GLU A 294 -6.37 -21.74 23.05
CA GLU A 294 -7.41 -21.21 23.94
C GLU A 294 -6.92 -21.22 25.40
N ALA A 295 -7.44 -20.28 26.19
CA ALA A 295 -7.16 -20.23 27.62
C ALA A 295 -7.84 -21.42 28.36
N PRO A 296 -7.18 -22.01 29.37
CA PRO A 296 -5.84 -21.72 29.85
C PRO A 296 -4.77 -22.21 28.85
N TYR A 297 -3.73 -21.37 28.64
CA TYR A 297 -2.71 -21.65 27.63
C TYR A 297 -1.68 -22.65 28.16
N ARG A 298 -1.69 -23.85 27.63
CA ARG A 298 -0.70 -24.89 27.92
C ARG A 298 0.45 -24.84 26.93
N LEU A 299 1.66 -24.70 27.44
CA LEU A 299 2.92 -24.83 26.70
C LEU A 299 3.73 -25.98 27.29
N ASP A 300 4.12 -26.93 26.44
CA ASP A 300 4.96 -28.07 26.86
C ASP A 300 6.37 -27.56 27.18
N ALA A 301 7.01 -28.19 28.15
CA ALA A 301 8.38 -27.86 28.57
C ALA A 301 9.35 -28.11 27.43
N MET A 302 10.22 -27.14 27.17
CA MET A 302 11.20 -27.21 26.08
C MET A 302 12.29 -26.16 26.22
N SER A 303 13.37 -26.32 25.45
CA SER A 303 14.37 -25.29 25.23
C SER A 303 14.46 -24.95 23.74
N VAL A 304 14.61 -23.68 23.46
CA VAL A 304 14.83 -23.12 22.13
C VAL A 304 16.10 -22.31 22.11
N GLU A 305 16.91 -22.52 21.09
CA GLU A 305 18.03 -21.64 20.74
C GLU A 305 17.75 -21.09 19.33
N ASP A 306 17.82 -19.76 19.15
CA ASP A 306 17.50 -19.16 17.86
C ASP A 306 18.27 -17.87 17.56
N TYR A 307 18.50 -17.64 16.30
CA TYR A 307 19.09 -16.43 15.72
C TYR A 307 18.84 -16.41 14.20
N PRO A 308 18.82 -15.25 13.55
CA PRO A 308 18.60 -15.18 12.11
C PRO A 308 19.87 -15.57 11.31
N ASP A 309 19.66 -16.20 10.14
CA ASP A 309 20.75 -16.42 9.16
C ASP A 309 21.10 -15.15 8.40
N LEU A 310 20.09 -14.29 8.16
CA LEU A 310 20.23 -13.08 7.39
C LEU A 310 20.12 -11.86 8.31
N LEU A 311 21.13 -11.02 8.30
CA LEU A 311 21.18 -9.79 9.08
C LEU A 311 20.23 -8.71 8.54
N TYR A 312 19.85 -8.79 7.26
CA TYR A 312 18.89 -7.90 6.63
C TYR A 312 17.62 -8.69 6.27
N ARG A 313 16.50 -8.40 6.92
CA ARG A 313 15.19 -9.00 6.69
C ARG A 313 14.19 -7.88 6.53
N GLY A 314 14.17 -7.30 5.33
CA GLY A 314 13.43 -6.10 5.00
C GLY A 314 12.25 -6.34 4.05
N GLN A 315 11.30 -5.43 4.12
CA GLN A 315 10.23 -5.31 3.16
C GLN A 315 10.13 -3.84 2.70
N MET A 316 10.06 -3.65 1.40
CA MET A 316 9.76 -2.35 0.81
C MET A 316 8.24 -2.14 0.78
N ILE A 317 7.81 -0.95 1.13
CA ILE A 317 6.42 -0.49 1.03
C ILE A 317 6.38 0.75 0.14
N ASP A 318 5.71 0.63 -0.99
CA ASP A 318 5.47 1.75 -1.90
C ASP A 318 4.20 2.49 -1.50
N ILE A 319 4.39 3.65 -0.89
CA ILE A 319 3.32 4.57 -0.50
C ILE A 319 3.20 5.77 -1.44
N ALA A 320 4.12 5.92 -2.38
CA ALA A 320 4.06 6.97 -3.38
C ALA A 320 2.89 6.70 -4.34
N ARG A 321 2.76 5.47 -4.86
CA ARG A 321 1.65 5.10 -5.74
C ARG A 321 0.34 5.03 -5.00
N ASN A 322 0.32 4.42 -3.82
CA ASN A 322 -0.90 4.29 -3.01
C ASN A 322 -0.63 4.66 -1.56
N PHE A 323 -1.19 5.78 -1.13
CA PHE A 323 -1.05 6.28 0.24
C PHE A 323 -1.74 5.35 1.25
N THR A 324 -1.12 5.18 2.40
CA THR A 324 -1.74 4.54 3.57
C THR A 324 -1.52 5.38 4.83
N THR A 325 -2.37 5.20 5.83
CA THR A 325 -2.27 5.98 7.08
C THR A 325 -1.13 5.51 7.98
N VAL A 326 -0.67 6.38 8.89
CA VAL A 326 0.32 6.04 9.92
C VAL A 326 -0.14 4.84 10.77
N ASP A 327 -1.43 4.75 11.10
CA ASP A 327 -1.97 3.63 11.88
C ASP A 327 -1.87 2.31 11.12
N ASN A 328 -2.05 2.31 9.81
CA ASN A 328 -1.85 1.11 9.00
C ASN A 328 -0.36 0.75 8.91
N LEU A 329 0.55 1.73 8.81
CA LEU A 329 1.99 1.47 8.86
C LEU A 329 2.40 0.87 10.20
N LYS A 330 1.87 1.35 11.32
CA LYS A 330 2.11 0.75 12.65
C LYS A 330 1.64 -0.70 12.73
N LYS A 331 0.49 -1.03 12.14
CA LYS A 331 0.03 -2.43 12.04
C LYS A 331 0.99 -3.29 11.22
N LEU A 332 1.52 -2.76 10.10
CA LEU A 332 2.52 -3.47 9.30
C LEU A 332 3.83 -3.66 10.07
N VAL A 333 4.29 -2.66 10.80
CA VAL A 333 5.45 -2.76 11.70
C VAL A 333 5.23 -3.85 12.77
N ASP A 334 4.04 -3.94 13.37
CA ASP A 334 3.70 -5.02 14.32
C ASP A 334 3.74 -6.41 13.66
N ILE A 335 3.27 -6.52 12.40
CA ILE A 335 3.33 -7.76 11.63
C ILE A 335 4.80 -8.10 11.34
N PHE A 336 5.60 -7.16 10.87
CA PHE A 336 7.03 -7.35 10.61
C PHE A 336 7.77 -7.82 11.87
N ALA A 337 7.52 -7.16 13.00
CA ALA A 337 8.05 -7.55 14.29
C ALA A 337 7.70 -8.99 14.66
N SER A 338 6.45 -9.42 14.46
CA SER A 338 6.01 -10.79 14.76
C SER A 338 6.72 -11.86 13.93
N TYR A 339 7.22 -11.50 12.75
CA TYR A 339 8.04 -12.34 11.88
C TYR A 339 9.55 -12.08 12.02
N LYS A 340 9.97 -11.34 13.04
CA LYS A 340 11.38 -10.99 13.30
C LYS A 340 12.05 -10.28 12.10
N MET A 341 11.30 -9.56 11.29
CA MET A 341 11.84 -8.65 10.28
C MET A 341 12.41 -7.41 10.98
N ASN A 342 13.50 -6.87 10.44
CA ASN A 342 14.23 -5.78 11.10
C ASN A 342 14.45 -4.54 10.23
N VAL A 343 13.86 -4.49 9.03
CA VAL A 343 13.96 -3.35 8.12
C VAL A 343 12.61 -3.06 7.46
N LEU A 344 12.18 -1.81 7.54
CA LEU A 344 11.14 -1.23 6.69
C LEU A 344 11.83 -0.32 5.67
N HIS A 345 11.83 -0.73 4.40
CA HIS A 345 12.26 0.09 3.29
C HIS A 345 11.07 0.96 2.86
N PHE A 346 11.18 2.27 3.05
CA PHE A 346 10.06 3.20 2.97
C PHE A 346 10.14 4.04 1.71
N HIS A 347 9.47 3.58 0.65
CA HIS A 347 9.43 4.23 -0.65
C HIS A 347 8.33 5.30 -0.67
N PHE A 348 8.68 6.55 -0.37
CA PHE A 348 7.72 7.63 -0.15
C PHE A 348 7.67 8.69 -1.25
N SER A 349 8.55 8.64 -2.23
CA SER A 349 8.57 9.56 -3.38
C SER A 349 8.71 8.81 -4.70
N ASP A 350 7.96 9.24 -5.71
CA ASP A 350 8.02 8.70 -7.07
C ASP A 350 7.33 9.67 -8.05
N ASP A 351 7.08 9.25 -9.27
CA ASP A 351 6.41 10.03 -10.32
C ASP A 351 5.00 10.45 -9.89
N GLU A 352 4.30 9.61 -9.15
CA GLU A 352 2.88 9.75 -8.83
C GLU A 352 2.63 10.46 -7.51
N ALA A 353 3.63 10.56 -6.62
CA ALA A 353 3.53 11.40 -5.43
C ALA A 353 4.83 11.58 -4.67
N TRP A 354 4.82 12.63 -3.83
CA TRP A 354 5.73 12.87 -2.72
C TRP A 354 4.95 12.83 -1.40
N ARG A 355 5.32 11.97 -0.46
CA ARG A 355 4.48 11.64 0.71
C ARG A 355 5.02 12.12 2.06
N LEU A 356 6.10 12.90 2.10
CA LEU A 356 6.70 13.34 3.36
C LEU A 356 6.85 14.86 3.39
N GLU A 357 6.40 15.47 4.48
CA GLU A 357 6.62 16.90 4.73
C GLU A 357 8.11 17.20 4.91
N ILE A 358 8.61 18.16 4.13
CA ILE A 358 9.96 18.69 4.23
C ILE A 358 9.85 20.19 4.54
N PRO A 359 10.22 20.63 5.75
CA PRO A 359 10.14 22.04 6.12
C PRO A 359 10.87 22.97 5.14
N GLY A 360 10.17 23.99 4.66
CA GLY A 360 10.67 24.95 3.66
C GLY A 360 10.47 24.51 2.20
N LEU A 361 9.90 23.34 1.96
CA LEU A 361 9.51 22.82 0.64
C LEU A 361 8.03 22.40 0.65
N GLU A 362 7.15 23.31 1.06
CA GLU A 362 5.74 23.04 1.30
C GLU A 362 5.02 22.54 0.04
N GLU A 363 5.48 22.90 -1.15
CA GLU A 363 4.89 22.48 -2.42
C GLU A 363 5.02 20.96 -2.66
N LEU A 364 5.99 20.30 -2.03
CA LEU A 364 6.13 18.82 -2.10
C LEU A 364 4.89 18.11 -1.56
N THR A 365 4.27 18.67 -0.53
CA THR A 365 3.04 18.10 0.04
C THR A 365 1.77 18.82 -0.42
N ALA A 366 1.83 20.13 -0.68
CA ALA A 366 0.68 20.89 -1.15
C ALA A 366 0.26 20.52 -2.59
N VAL A 367 1.22 20.15 -3.44
CA VAL A 367 1.02 19.77 -4.84
C VAL A 367 1.36 18.31 -5.07
N GLY A 368 2.57 17.88 -4.67
CA GLY A 368 3.13 16.58 -4.98
C GLY A 368 2.48 15.42 -4.23
N SER A 369 1.70 15.66 -3.17
CA SER A 369 0.97 14.60 -2.47
C SER A 369 -0.48 14.46 -2.89
N ARG A 370 -0.92 15.20 -3.91
CA ARG A 370 -2.31 15.27 -4.36
C ARG A 370 -2.44 14.92 -5.82
N ARG A 371 -3.44 14.16 -6.16
CA ARG A 371 -3.83 13.81 -7.53
C ARG A 371 -5.25 14.27 -7.80
N GLY A 372 -5.47 14.83 -8.98
CA GLY A 372 -6.78 15.31 -9.35
C GLY A 372 -6.83 15.83 -10.78
N HIS A 373 -8.01 16.25 -11.20
CA HIS A 373 -8.16 16.88 -12.50
C HIS A 373 -7.39 18.19 -12.56
N THR A 374 -6.51 18.31 -13.54
CA THR A 374 -5.68 19.50 -13.77
C THR A 374 -5.26 19.59 -15.23
N THR A 375 -5.09 20.79 -15.73
CA THR A 375 -4.57 21.06 -17.08
C THR A 375 -3.14 21.60 -17.06
N ASN A 376 -2.61 21.97 -15.88
CA ASN A 376 -1.30 22.63 -15.74
C ASN A 376 -0.52 22.21 -14.49
N GLU A 377 -1.06 21.29 -13.71
CA GLU A 377 -0.47 20.73 -12.49
C GLU A 377 0.01 21.78 -11.44
N SER A 378 -0.62 22.94 -11.42
CA SER A 378 -0.27 24.00 -10.47
C SER A 378 -0.75 23.71 -9.04
N ARG A 379 -1.71 22.81 -8.86
CA ARG A 379 -2.34 22.46 -7.57
C ARG A 379 -2.27 20.98 -7.19
N CYS A 380 -2.11 20.11 -8.16
CA CYS A 380 -2.05 18.67 -7.98
C CYS A 380 -1.43 18.01 -9.21
N LEU A 381 -1.00 16.78 -9.07
CA LEU A 381 -0.54 15.89 -10.14
C LEU A 381 -1.72 15.30 -10.91
N TYR A 382 -1.46 14.73 -12.09
CA TYR A 382 -2.46 13.96 -12.82
C TYR A 382 -3.01 12.80 -11.99
N PRO A 383 -4.31 12.44 -12.16
CA PRO A 383 -4.99 11.40 -11.37
C PRO A 383 -4.64 9.98 -11.86
N CYS A 384 -3.38 9.60 -11.74
CA CYS A 384 -2.89 8.24 -12.00
C CYS A 384 -3.24 7.30 -10.85
N TYR A 385 -3.22 5.99 -11.08
CA TYR A 385 -3.41 4.94 -10.06
C TYR A 385 -4.65 5.18 -9.18
N ASP A 386 -5.82 5.30 -9.81
CA ASP A 386 -7.11 5.53 -9.13
C ASP A 386 -7.12 6.78 -8.21
N GLY A 387 -6.31 7.78 -8.51
CA GLY A 387 -6.31 9.05 -7.75
C GLY A 387 -7.65 9.80 -7.80
N GLY A 388 -8.46 9.53 -8.82
CA GLY A 388 -9.71 10.24 -9.06
C GLY A 388 -9.52 11.70 -9.50
N TYR A 389 -10.62 12.40 -9.74
CA TYR A 389 -10.58 13.78 -10.24
C TYR A 389 -10.50 14.86 -9.13
N ASP A 390 -10.80 14.49 -7.90
CA ASP A 390 -10.86 15.44 -6.77
C ASP A 390 -9.59 15.34 -5.93
N PRO A 391 -8.69 16.35 -5.97
CA PRO A 391 -7.44 16.33 -5.22
C PRO A 391 -7.62 16.48 -3.71
N ASP A 392 -8.83 16.83 -3.25
CA ASP A 392 -9.15 16.99 -1.84
C ASP A 392 -9.91 15.78 -1.27
N ALA A 393 -10.26 14.79 -2.10
CA ALA A 393 -10.92 13.57 -1.66
C ALA A 393 -9.98 12.66 -0.87
N ALA A 394 -10.53 11.98 0.13
CA ALA A 394 -9.82 10.97 0.92
C ALA A 394 -9.69 9.66 0.12
N THR A 395 -8.77 9.62 -0.84
CA THR A 395 -8.45 8.46 -1.67
C THR A 395 -7.02 7.99 -1.41
N VAL A 396 -6.67 6.82 -1.92
CA VAL A 396 -5.27 6.33 -1.90
C VAL A 396 -4.32 7.19 -2.76
N GLY A 397 -4.86 8.05 -3.62
CA GLY A 397 -4.11 9.02 -4.40
C GLY A 397 -3.61 10.20 -3.57
N ASN A 398 -4.26 10.52 -2.45
CA ASN A 398 -4.08 11.75 -1.70
C ASN A 398 -3.63 11.50 -0.27
N GLY A 399 -2.65 12.26 0.19
CA GLY A 399 -2.14 12.20 1.56
C GLY A 399 -0.63 12.27 1.65
N TYR A 400 -0.16 12.61 2.83
CA TYR A 400 1.25 12.67 3.19
C TYR A 400 1.41 12.46 4.70
N TYR A 401 2.64 12.23 5.13
CA TYR A 401 3.01 12.18 6.55
C TYR A 401 3.62 13.53 6.94
N SER A 402 3.12 14.10 8.03
CA SER A 402 3.78 15.21 8.66
C SER A 402 5.16 14.80 9.19
N ARG A 403 6.00 15.78 9.50
CA ARG A 403 7.29 15.52 10.15
C ARG A 403 7.10 14.75 11.47
N GLU A 404 6.10 15.11 12.25
CA GLU A 404 5.75 14.46 13.52
C GLU A 404 5.25 13.03 13.31
N ASP A 405 4.44 12.77 12.28
CA ASP A 405 3.98 11.43 11.93
C ASP A 405 5.15 10.50 11.61
N PHE A 406 6.11 11.00 10.83
CA PHE A 406 7.27 10.20 10.45
C PHE A 406 8.19 9.93 11.66
N ILE A 407 8.49 10.94 12.48
CA ILE A 407 9.24 10.75 13.75
C ILE A 407 8.51 9.76 14.66
N GLY A 408 7.18 9.85 14.75
CA GLY A 408 6.37 8.88 15.51
C GLY A 408 6.48 7.45 14.96
N LEU A 409 6.54 7.28 13.65
CA LEU A 409 6.76 5.99 13.01
C LEU A 409 8.18 5.46 13.28
N LEU A 410 9.21 6.32 13.18
CA LEU A 410 10.59 5.94 13.50
C LEU A 410 10.73 5.40 14.92
N ARG A 411 10.17 6.11 15.90
CA ARG A 411 10.17 5.68 17.31
C ARG A 411 9.43 4.36 17.51
N TYR A 412 8.25 4.24 16.91
CA TYR A 412 7.43 3.03 16.99
C TYR A 412 8.14 1.80 16.40
N ALA A 413 8.83 1.98 15.27
CA ALA A 413 9.62 0.93 14.65
C ALA A 413 10.88 0.60 15.46
N ALA A 414 11.59 1.60 15.97
CA ALA A 414 12.80 1.43 16.78
C ALA A 414 12.54 0.64 18.07
N GLU A 415 11.42 0.88 18.77
CA GLU A 415 11.02 0.08 19.95
C GLU A 415 10.81 -1.41 19.61
N ARG A 416 10.60 -1.74 18.33
CA ARG A 416 10.42 -3.10 17.81
C ARG A 416 11.65 -3.61 17.05
N HIS A 417 12.78 -2.93 17.24
CA HIS A 417 14.05 -3.24 16.58
C HIS A 417 13.98 -3.25 15.04
N ILE A 418 13.07 -2.45 14.46
CA ILE A 418 12.92 -2.28 13.03
C ILE A 418 13.51 -0.93 12.62
N ARG A 419 14.52 -0.98 11.75
CA ARG A 419 15.10 0.21 11.14
C ARG A 419 14.26 0.63 9.93
N VAL A 420 13.87 1.88 9.87
CA VAL A 420 13.24 2.48 8.69
C VAL A 420 14.33 3.03 7.77
N ILE A 421 14.28 2.69 6.48
CA ILE A 421 15.19 3.21 5.46
C ILE A 421 14.34 4.03 4.49
N PRO A 422 14.42 5.37 4.52
CA PRO A 422 13.69 6.21 3.58
C PRO A 422 14.34 6.15 2.21
N GLU A 423 13.53 6.05 1.17
CA GLU A 423 13.97 6.07 -0.22
C GLU A 423 13.49 7.35 -0.89
N ILE A 424 14.44 8.08 -1.51
CA ILE A 424 14.20 9.30 -2.29
C ILE A 424 14.61 9.01 -3.72
N GLU A 425 13.68 9.15 -4.64
CA GLU A 425 13.93 8.94 -6.06
C GLU A 425 14.71 10.07 -6.70
N SER A 426 15.83 9.74 -7.36
CA SER A 426 16.70 10.66 -8.07
C SER A 426 17.70 9.89 -8.94
N PRO A 427 18.05 10.33 -10.16
CA PRO A 427 17.42 11.45 -10.89
C PRO A 427 16.10 11.10 -11.58
N GLY A 428 15.79 9.81 -11.81
CA GLY A 428 14.55 9.32 -12.39
C GLY A 428 13.47 9.13 -11.34
N HIS A 429 12.25 8.78 -11.78
CA HIS A 429 11.09 8.61 -10.93
C HIS A 429 10.77 9.83 -10.02
N ALA A 430 11.15 11.02 -10.48
CA ALA A 430 11.13 12.22 -9.65
C ALA A 430 10.06 13.24 -10.06
N ARG A 431 9.08 12.82 -10.86
CA ARG A 431 8.08 13.73 -11.43
C ARG A 431 7.32 14.54 -10.38
N ALA A 432 6.89 13.91 -9.29
CA ALA A 432 6.18 14.62 -8.23
C ALA A 432 7.03 15.77 -7.64
N ALA A 433 8.33 15.56 -7.45
CA ALA A 433 9.25 16.61 -6.99
C ALA A 433 9.42 17.69 -8.04
N ILE A 434 9.61 17.33 -9.32
CA ILE A 434 9.77 18.26 -10.44
C ILE A 434 8.55 19.18 -10.56
N VAL A 435 7.35 18.60 -10.58
CA VAL A 435 6.10 19.38 -10.69
C VAL A 435 5.90 20.26 -9.47
N SER A 436 6.22 19.80 -8.27
CA SER A 436 6.12 20.58 -7.04
C SER A 436 7.07 21.78 -7.07
N MET A 437 8.32 21.59 -7.49
CA MET A 437 9.29 22.69 -7.57
C MET A 437 8.97 23.65 -8.73
N LYS A 438 8.35 23.18 -9.80
CA LYS A 438 7.81 24.03 -10.87
C LYS A 438 6.61 24.88 -10.36
N ALA A 439 5.75 24.31 -9.53
CA ALA A 439 4.67 25.04 -8.88
C ALA A 439 5.24 26.14 -7.94
N ARG A 440 6.30 25.82 -7.15
CA ARG A 440 7.03 26.80 -6.35
C ARG A 440 7.63 27.91 -7.21
N TYR A 441 8.29 27.58 -8.31
CA TYR A 441 8.81 28.56 -9.26
C TYR A 441 7.71 29.50 -9.74
N ASN A 442 6.60 28.97 -10.22
CA ASN A 442 5.48 29.77 -10.71
C ASN A 442 4.85 30.68 -9.64
N LYS A 443 4.88 30.26 -8.36
CA LYS A 443 4.38 31.03 -7.23
C LYS A 443 5.24 32.27 -6.92
N TYR A 444 6.57 32.18 -7.10
CA TYR A 444 7.49 33.19 -6.65
C TYR A 444 8.16 33.96 -7.80
N LYS A 445 8.15 33.52 -9.05
CA LYS A 445 8.90 34.07 -10.19
C LYS A 445 8.68 35.59 -10.43
N ASP A 446 7.51 36.11 -10.12
CA ASP A 446 7.14 37.50 -10.33
C ASP A 446 7.39 38.37 -9.10
N THR A 447 7.71 37.76 -7.94
CA THR A 447 7.88 38.46 -6.66
C THR A 447 9.27 38.29 -6.03
N ASP A 448 9.88 37.12 -6.21
CA ASP A 448 11.17 36.71 -5.65
C ASP A 448 11.83 35.67 -6.55
N VAL A 449 12.59 36.12 -7.53
CA VAL A 449 13.22 35.31 -8.56
C VAL A 449 14.25 34.32 -7.97
N GLU A 450 14.99 34.74 -6.93
CA GLU A 450 15.99 33.89 -6.28
C GLU A 450 15.32 32.74 -5.58
N LYS A 451 14.28 33.01 -4.79
CA LYS A 451 13.48 31.99 -4.11
C LYS A 451 12.76 31.08 -5.10
N ALA A 452 12.31 31.60 -6.23
CA ALA A 452 11.67 30.80 -7.28
C ALA A 452 12.64 29.76 -7.84
N ALA A 453 13.87 30.13 -8.16
CA ALA A 453 14.87 29.27 -8.80
C ALA A 453 15.68 28.42 -7.81
N GLU A 454 15.55 28.65 -6.49
CA GLU A 454 16.40 28.05 -5.46
C GLU A 454 16.47 26.54 -5.51
N TYR A 455 15.31 25.89 -5.69
CA TYR A 455 15.15 24.41 -5.69
C TYR A 455 14.58 23.86 -6.98
N LEU A 456 14.70 24.60 -8.08
CA LEU A 456 14.15 24.16 -9.37
C LEU A 456 14.90 22.92 -9.87
N LEU A 457 14.17 21.91 -10.37
CA LEU A 457 14.67 20.59 -10.74
C LEU A 457 14.72 20.36 -12.25
N SER A 458 14.12 21.24 -13.03
CA SER A 458 14.16 21.27 -14.49
C SER A 458 14.13 22.74 -14.92
N GLU A 459 14.68 23.04 -16.09
CA GLU A 459 14.62 24.40 -16.61
C GLU A 459 13.16 24.79 -16.96
N PRO A 460 12.74 26.04 -16.69
CA PRO A 460 11.37 26.47 -16.96
C PRO A 460 10.93 26.30 -18.42
N GLU A 461 11.89 26.49 -19.35
CA GLU A 461 11.69 26.41 -20.80
C GLU A 461 11.99 25.00 -21.38
N ASP A 462 12.23 23.99 -20.53
CA ASP A 462 12.54 22.65 -20.99
C ASP A 462 11.35 22.05 -21.74
N THR A 463 11.59 21.76 -23.03
CA THR A 463 10.64 21.10 -23.93
C THR A 463 11.09 19.71 -24.33
N SER A 464 12.18 19.22 -23.72
CA SER A 464 12.67 17.86 -23.99
C SER A 464 11.63 16.81 -23.63
N ARG A 465 11.54 15.80 -24.45
CA ARG A 465 10.63 14.66 -24.23
C ARG A 465 11.39 13.36 -24.45
N TYR A 466 11.16 12.43 -23.56
CA TYR A 466 11.65 11.07 -23.66
C TYR A 466 10.55 10.12 -23.20
N ALA A 467 10.72 8.83 -23.36
CA ALA A 467 9.81 7.84 -22.82
C ALA A 467 10.54 7.05 -21.73
N SER A 468 10.14 7.20 -20.49
CA SER A 468 10.58 6.31 -19.40
C SER A 468 9.96 4.93 -19.57
N VAL A 469 10.43 3.94 -18.81
CA VAL A 469 9.86 2.58 -18.82
C VAL A 469 8.37 2.59 -18.44
N GLN A 470 7.97 3.54 -17.60
CA GLN A 470 6.56 3.76 -17.19
C GLN A 470 5.85 4.80 -18.06
N TYR A 471 6.47 5.18 -19.20
CA TYR A 471 5.93 6.10 -20.20
C TYR A 471 5.76 7.55 -19.75
N TYR A 472 6.36 7.97 -18.64
CA TYR A 472 6.48 9.39 -18.33
C TYR A 472 7.50 10.04 -19.26
N THR A 473 7.26 11.31 -19.59
CA THR A 473 8.10 12.07 -20.52
C THR A 473 8.86 13.21 -19.85
N ASP A 474 8.72 13.38 -18.54
CA ASP A 474 9.15 14.53 -17.76
C ASP A 474 9.53 14.19 -16.31
N ASN A 475 10.05 12.96 -16.07
CA ASN A 475 10.27 12.46 -14.71
C ASN A 475 11.76 12.38 -14.29
N VAL A 476 12.66 13.05 -15.02
CA VAL A 476 14.09 13.05 -14.69
C VAL A 476 14.54 14.44 -14.28
N ILE A 477 15.17 14.52 -13.11
CA ILE A 477 15.79 15.77 -12.59
C ILE A 477 16.98 16.16 -13.46
N ASN A 478 17.10 17.45 -13.76
CA ASN A 478 18.27 17.97 -14.46
C ASN A 478 19.49 18.04 -13.52
N VAL A 479 20.36 17.05 -13.60
CA VAL A 479 21.56 16.93 -12.75
C VAL A 479 22.65 17.98 -13.06
N ALA A 480 22.51 18.76 -14.15
CA ALA A 480 23.42 19.85 -14.45
C ALA A 480 23.09 21.15 -13.71
N MET A 481 21.92 21.25 -13.09
CA MET A 481 21.48 22.43 -12.37
C MET A 481 22.01 22.46 -10.93
N PRO A 482 22.65 23.55 -10.46
CA PRO A 482 23.06 23.68 -9.06
C PRO A 482 21.89 23.65 -8.07
N SER A 483 20.69 24.03 -8.49
CA SER A 483 19.45 23.97 -7.69
C SER A 483 19.04 22.53 -7.34
N THR A 484 19.33 21.56 -8.19
CA THR A 484 19.12 20.14 -7.92
C THR A 484 19.91 19.68 -6.69
N TYR A 485 21.17 20.07 -6.59
CA TYR A 485 22.01 19.70 -5.44
C TYR A 485 21.54 20.41 -4.14
N ARG A 486 21.11 21.66 -4.22
CA ARG A 486 20.51 22.36 -3.07
C ARG A 486 19.22 21.69 -2.60
N PHE A 487 18.38 21.26 -3.54
CA PHE A 487 17.17 20.49 -3.22
C PHE A 487 17.50 19.19 -2.50
N MET A 488 18.40 18.37 -3.05
CA MET A 488 18.80 17.10 -2.45
C MET A 488 19.44 17.29 -1.08
N GLU A 489 20.34 18.28 -0.95
CA GLU A 489 20.95 18.63 0.33
C GLU A 489 19.89 19.01 1.37
N LYS A 490 18.94 19.89 1.02
CA LYS A 490 17.85 20.30 1.91
C LYS A 490 17.01 19.09 2.35
N VAL A 491 16.61 18.22 1.44
CA VAL A 491 15.81 17.02 1.76
C VAL A 491 16.58 16.07 2.68
N ILE A 492 17.86 15.81 2.38
CA ILE A 492 18.70 14.92 3.20
C ILE A 492 18.92 15.50 4.60
N GLN A 493 19.17 16.82 4.72
CA GLN A 493 19.35 17.48 6.01
C GLN A 493 18.09 17.40 6.87
N GLU A 494 16.93 17.65 6.30
CA GLU A 494 15.66 17.55 7.03
C GLU A 494 15.35 16.11 7.44
N LEU A 495 15.59 15.13 6.57
CA LEU A 495 15.46 13.72 6.93
C LEU A 495 16.42 13.35 8.06
N ALA A 496 17.71 13.70 7.98
CA ALA A 496 18.67 13.41 9.02
C ALA A 496 18.29 14.03 10.38
N ALA A 497 17.61 15.19 10.37
CA ALA A 497 17.12 15.83 11.58
C ALA A 497 15.86 15.17 12.19
N MET A 498 15.24 14.22 11.50
CA MET A 498 14.11 13.42 12.02
C MET A 498 14.58 12.16 12.74
N TYR A 499 15.81 11.65 12.44
CA TYR A 499 16.42 10.49 13.06
C TYR A 499 17.18 10.84 14.33
#